data_43931a0807992e950cab419131e3de61
#
_entry.id   43931a0807992e950cab419131e3de61
#
_cell.length_a   1.000
_cell.length_b   1.000
_cell.length_c   1.000
_cell.angle_alpha   90.00
_cell.angle_beta   90.00
_cell.angle_gamma   90.00
#
_symmetry.space_group_name_H-M   'P 1'
#
loop_
_entity.id
_entity.type
_entity.pdbx_description
1 polymer ?
#
loop_
_entity_poly.entity_id
_entity_poly.type
_entity_poly.pdbx_seq_one_letter_code
_entity_poly.pdbx_strand_id
1 'polypeptide(L)'
;TNISSRQIQSIPSVSRSMNDVMLLTPQASSTTSGFAVGGGTYRGSSVTVDGAAFNNAFGIGQNLPAGGSPISLDAIEQMSINVTRFDGSQSGFQGGAINAVTKSGSNEWHASVYDYYTSEAFRGSKVAGEDVTNTKSLNHTIGATIGGPIVKNKLFFFVNGEYTFDTVPGSSSVARTSASEQWGSDVSANYPTVAQMDQMKEFLTSKFGYDPGRYQGYSLDTPDYKILARLDWNINDNNRLNVRFSHTHTYGSNQPSSSMSPLGGTNTALVAPDGTAISFNRYSAGRQAASALYYEAARYFQEQNFTSVAAELNSRIGKANNMARVTWSHQDEPRSYVGSFFPTVDILAQDNASGN
;
A
#
# COMPACT_ATOMS: atom_id res chain seq x y z
N THR A 1 -3.99 -23.06 10.06
CA THR A 1 -5.06 -22.93 9.03
C THR A 1 -4.42 -23.06 7.66
N ASN A 2 -4.98 -23.89 6.80
CA ASN A 2 -4.57 -24.00 5.39
C ASN A 2 -5.71 -23.48 4.51
N ILE A 3 -5.37 -22.65 3.55
CA ILE A 3 -6.31 -22.01 2.63
C ILE A 3 -5.83 -22.34 1.21
N SER A 4 -6.66 -23.01 0.44
CA SER A 4 -6.36 -23.43 -0.94
C SER A 4 -6.64 -22.30 -1.93
N SER A 5 -6.09 -22.39 -3.15
CA SER A 5 -6.36 -21.44 -4.25
C SER A 5 -7.85 -21.28 -4.53
N ARG A 6 -8.62 -22.37 -4.48
CA ARG A 6 -10.08 -22.33 -4.67
C ARG A 6 -10.77 -21.52 -3.59
N GLN A 7 -10.35 -21.63 -2.34
CA GLN A 7 -10.88 -20.82 -1.25
C GLN A 7 -10.47 -19.35 -1.42
N ILE A 8 -9.20 -19.09 -1.75
CA ILE A 8 -8.71 -17.72 -2.03
C ILE A 8 -9.56 -17.02 -3.09
N GLN A 9 -9.87 -17.72 -4.19
CA GLN A 9 -10.70 -17.19 -5.26
C GLN A 9 -12.17 -16.97 -4.89
N SER A 10 -12.69 -17.71 -3.89
CA SER A 10 -14.09 -17.61 -3.44
C SER A 10 -14.31 -16.53 -2.37
N ILE A 11 -13.24 -15.95 -1.82
CA ILE A 11 -13.34 -14.92 -0.78
C ILE A 11 -13.73 -13.58 -1.41
N PRO A 12 -14.81 -12.94 -0.93
CA PRO A 12 -15.12 -11.58 -1.32
C PRO A 12 -14.08 -10.62 -0.73
N SER A 13 -13.09 -10.23 -1.50
CA SER A 13 -12.06 -9.27 -1.12
C SER A 13 -12.22 -8.01 -1.97
N VAL A 14 -12.24 -6.85 -1.33
CA VAL A 14 -12.31 -5.56 -2.02
C VAL A 14 -10.93 -5.13 -2.50
N SER A 15 -9.90 -5.37 -1.70
CA SER A 15 -8.53 -4.93 -1.97
C SER A 15 -7.69 -5.99 -2.72
N ARG A 16 -8.17 -7.23 -2.81
CA ARG A 16 -7.44 -8.39 -3.35
C ARG A 16 -6.02 -8.52 -2.77
N SER A 17 -5.91 -8.26 -1.49
CA SER A 17 -4.66 -8.26 -0.74
C SER A 17 -4.45 -9.61 -0.04
N MET A 18 -3.20 -10.01 0.15
CA MET A 18 -2.86 -11.14 1.01
C MET A 18 -3.38 -10.95 2.44
N ASN A 19 -3.46 -9.71 2.92
CA ASN A 19 -4.00 -9.38 4.23
C ASN A 19 -5.45 -9.86 4.39
N ASP A 20 -6.30 -9.71 3.35
CA ASP A 20 -7.70 -10.14 3.40
C ASP A 20 -7.82 -11.65 3.59
N VAL A 21 -6.94 -12.41 2.92
CA VAL A 21 -6.90 -13.87 3.05
C VAL A 21 -6.43 -14.29 4.45
N MET A 22 -5.46 -13.59 5.00
CA MET A 22 -4.92 -13.90 6.34
C MET A 22 -5.95 -13.67 7.45
N LEU A 23 -6.83 -12.68 7.29
CA LEU A 23 -7.91 -12.37 8.23
C LEU A 23 -8.99 -13.46 8.34
N LEU A 24 -9.00 -14.46 7.45
CA LEU A 24 -9.87 -15.65 7.61
C LEU A 24 -9.43 -16.57 8.76
N THR A 25 -8.23 -16.37 9.27
CA THR A 25 -7.75 -17.15 10.41
C THR A 25 -8.28 -16.52 11.70
N PRO A 26 -8.98 -17.27 12.56
CA PRO A 26 -9.60 -16.72 13.78
C PRO A 26 -8.61 -16.02 14.73
N GLN A 27 -7.33 -16.40 14.69
CA GLN A 27 -6.27 -15.82 15.51
C GLN A 27 -5.61 -14.59 14.85
N ALA A 28 -6.02 -14.20 13.65
CA ALA A 28 -5.53 -13.02 12.98
C ALA A 28 -6.41 -11.80 13.29
N SER A 29 -5.77 -10.65 13.42
CA SER A 29 -6.45 -9.37 13.58
C SER A 29 -5.87 -8.31 12.64
N SER A 30 -6.74 -7.45 12.12
CA SER A 30 -6.32 -6.30 11.32
C SER A 30 -5.81 -5.19 12.23
N THR A 31 -4.74 -4.54 11.81
CA THR A 31 -4.21 -3.32 12.41
C THR A 31 -4.03 -2.27 11.33
N THR A 32 -3.84 -1.00 11.70
CA THR A 32 -3.57 0.09 10.75
C THR A 32 -2.29 -0.12 9.92
N SER A 33 -1.40 -0.99 10.38
CA SER A 33 -0.10 -1.27 9.74
C SER A 33 -0.01 -2.70 9.18
N GLY A 34 -1.13 -3.38 8.98
CA GLY A 34 -1.19 -4.73 8.43
C GLY A 34 -1.96 -5.69 9.33
N PHE A 35 -1.49 -6.93 9.43
CA PHE A 35 -2.15 -7.96 10.23
C PHE A 35 -1.23 -8.44 11.38
N ALA A 36 -1.85 -8.85 12.46
CA ALA A 36 -1.19 -9.50 13.60
C ALA A 36 -1.79 -10.90 13.81
N VAL A 37 -0.99 -11.83 14.27
CA VAL A 37 -1.42 -13.22 14.52
C VAL A 37 -1.09 -13.64 15.96
N GLY A 38 -1.99 -14.39 16.59
CA GLY A 38 -1.77 -14.97 17.91
C GLY A 38 -1.65 -13.96 19.05
N GLY A 39 -2.29 -12.77 18.93
CA GLY A 39 -2.22 -11.73 19.94
C GLY A 39 -0.90 -10.93 19.94
N GLY A 40 -0.01 -11.19 18.99
CA GLY A 40 1.24 -10.46 18.82
C GLY A 40 1.06 -9.11 18.11
N THR A 41 2.19 -8.48 17.82
CA THR A 41 2.22 -7.28 16.96
C THR A 41 2.36 -7.67 15.49
N TYR A 42 1.94 -6.79 14.57
CA TYR A 42 2.12 -7.03 13.13
C TYR A 42 3.59 -7.27 12.75
N ARG A 43 4.55 -6.68 13.45
CA ARG A 43 5.99 -6.87 13.24
C ARG A 43 6.50 -8.24 13.66
N GLY A 44 5.79 -8.91 14.56
CA GLY A 44 6.13 -10.24 15.04
C GLY A 44 5.68 -11.38 14.13
N SER A 45 4.91 -11.09 13.08
CA SER A 45 4.44 -12.09 12.12
C SER A 45 5.41 -12.21 10.95
N SER A 46 5.79 -13.45 10.61
CA SER A 46 6.65 -13.74 9.44
C SER A 46 5.80 -14.17 8.25
N VAL A 47 6.10 -13.62 7.08
CA VAL A 47 5.49 -14.04 5.80
C VAL A 47 6.56 -14.54 4.87
N THR A 48 6.36 -15.74 4.36
CA THR A 48 7.24 -16.36 3.35
C THR A 48 6.44 -16.75 2.12
N VAL A 49 7.06 -16.64 0.96
CA VAL A 49 6.52 -17.17 -0.31
C VAL A 49 7.58 -18.11 -0.89
N ASP A 50 7.22 -19.39 -1.04
CA ASP A 50 8.15 -20.47 -1.41
C ASP A 50 9.43 -20.45 -0.55
N GLY A 51 9.27 -20.09 0.73
CA GLY A 51 10.35 -20.00 1.71
C GLY A 51 11.24 -18.75 1.64
N ALA A 52 11.04 -17.85 0.68
CA ALA A 52 11.68 -16.54 0.68
C ALA A 52 10.90 -15.58 1.60
N ALA A 53 11.61 -14.73 2.36
CA ALA A 53 11.01 -13.74 3.22
C ALA A 53 10.34 -12.61 2.38
N PHE A 54 9.12 -12.27 2.77
CA PHE A 54 8.30 -11.23 2.14
C PHE A 54 7.88 -10.14 3.12
N ASN A 55 8.41 -10.15 4.32
CA ASN A 55 8.20 -9.06 5.27
C ASN A 55 8.85 -7.76 4.77
N ASN A 56 8.23 -6.64 5.11
CA ASN A 56 8.83 -5.33 4.87
C ASN A 56 10.17 -5.22 5.62
N ALA A 57 11.25 -5.07 4.86
CA ALA A 57 12.61 -5.04 5.39
C ALA A 57 12.92 -3.78 6.21
N PHE A 58 12.21 -2.67 5.96
CA PHE A 58 12.43 -1.42 6.68
C PHE A 58 11.83 -1.40 8.09
N GLY A 59 10.92 -2.34 8.41
CA GLY A 59 10.28 -2.41 9.72
C GLY A 59 9.41 -1.20 10.09
N ILE A 60 9.12 -0.33 9.12
CA ILE A 60 8.28 0.86 9.23
C ILE A 60 7.11 0.72 8.28
N GLY A 61 5.94 1.20 8.68
CA GLY A 61 4.72 1.06 7.87
C GLY A 61 4.11 -0.34 7.96
N GLN A 62 3.55 -0.83 6.88
CA GLN A 62 2.88 -2.13 6.84
C GLN A 62 3.89 -3.30 6.93
N ASN A 63 3.43 -4.44 7.45
CA ASN A 63 4.28 -5.63 7.59
C ASN A 63 4.60 -6.34 6.27
N LEU A 64 3.81 -6.10 5.22
CA LEU A 64 4.09 -6.53 3.86
C LEU A 64 4.44 -5.35 2.98
N PRO A 65 5.39 -5.48 2.05
CA PRO A 65 5.65 -4.47 1.04
C PRO A 65 4.49 -4.37 0.04
N ALA A 66 4.56 -3.40 -0.85
CA ALA A 66 3.59 -3.21 -1.92
C ALA A 66 2.14 -3.13 -1.43
N GLY A 67 1.90 -2.31 -0.39
CA GLY A 67 0.56 -2.10 0.15
C GLY A 67 -0.12 -3.35 0.73
N GLY A 68 0.65 -4.37 1.11
CA GLY A 68 0.14 -5.65 1.61
C GLY A 68 -0.15 -6.69 0.54
N SER A 69 0.22 -6.43 -0.72
CA SER A 69 0.00 -7.34 -1.85
C SER A 69 1.26 -7.52 -2.71
N PRO A 70 2.34 -8.08 -2.16
CA PRO A 70 3.61 -8.22 -2.86
C PRO A 70 3.61 -9.32 -3.95
N ILE A 71 2.51 -10.02 -4.12
CA ILE A 71 2.29 -11.05 -5.13
C ILE A 71 0.80 -11.12 -5.47
N SER A 72 0.47 -11.43 -6.72
CA SER A 72 -0.92 -11.65 -7.11
C SER A 72 -1.53 -12.84 -6.39
N LEU A 73 -2.78 -12.70 -5.90
CA LEU A 73 -3.53 -13.82 -5.31
C LEU A 73 -3.76 -14.96 -6.30
N ASP A 74 -3.86 -14.65 -7.59
CA ASP A 74 -4.04 -15.64 -8.65
C ASP A 74 -2.77 -16.47 -8.92
N ALA A 75 -1.62 -16.04 -8.42
CA ALA A 75 -0.38 -16.81 -8.46
C ALA A 75 -0.22 -17.77 -7.27
N ILE A 76 -1.11 -17.71 -6.25
CA ILE A 76 -1.00 -18.52 -5.03
C ILE A 76 -1.78 -19.83 -5.19
N GLU A 77 -1.12 -20.95 -4.94
CA GLU A 77 -1.74 -22.28 -4.87
C GLU A 77 -2.32 -22.56 -3.50
N GLN A 78 -1.57 -22.22 -2.46
CA GLN A 78 -1.95 -22.48 -1.08
C GLN A 78 -1.29 -21.48 -0.15
N MET A 79 -2.03 -21.11 0.90
CA MET A 79 -1.50 -20.33 2.02
C MET A 79 -1.71 -21.09 3.33
N SER A 80 -0.66 -21.22 4.14
CA SER A 80 -0.74 -21.80 5.47
C SER A 80 -0.41 -20.75 6.53
N ILE A 81 -1.24 -20.69 7.57
CA ILE A 81 -1.10 -19.78 8.70
C ILE A 81 -0.97 -20.60 9.97
N ASN A 82 0.15 -20.46 10.65
CA ASN A 82 0.50 -21.20 11.86
C ASN A 82 0.78 -20.21 12.99
N VAL A 83 0.10 -20.35 14.11
CA VAL A 83 0.25 -19.48 15.30
C VAL A 83 1.44 -19.92 16.15
N THR A 84 1.67 -21.24 16.20
CA THR A 84 2.81 -21.83 16.91
C THR A 84 3.40 -22.92 16.04
N ARG A 85 4.69 -22.87 15.83
CA ARG A 85 5.41 -23.91 15.09
C ARG A 85 6.72 -24.25 15.81
N PHE A 86 6.91 -25.53 16.07
CA PHE A 86 8.13 -26.07 16.68
C PHE A 86 9.08 -26.66 15.63
N ASP A 87 9.09 -26.05 14.44
CA ASP A 87 9.94 -26.50 13.33
C ASP A 87 11.17 -25.59 13.25
N GLY A 88 12.34 -26.16 13.51
CA GLY A 88 13.62 -25.45 13.47
C GLY A 88 14.01 -24.90 12.09
N SER A 89 13.29 -25.27 11.02
CA SER A 89 13.48 -24.69 9.67
C SER A 89 12.85 -23.31 9.49
N GLN A 90 12.06 -22.84 10.45
CA GLN A 90 11.40 -21.55 10.42
C GLN A 90 11.82 -20.71 11.63
N SER A 91 12.30 -19.51 11.36
CA SER A 91 12.76 -18.55 12.37
C SER A 91 12.23 -17.16 12.07
N GLY A 92 12.49 -16.20 12.98
CA GLY A 92 12.23 -14.78 12.74
C GLY A 92 10.80 -14.32 13.00
N PHE A 93 10.00 -15.06 13.80
CA PHE A 93 8.66 -14.64 14.21
C PHE A 93 8.42 -14.85 15.71
N GLN A 94 7.58 -13.99 16.28
CA GLN A 94 7.12 -14.06 17.67
C GLN A 94 5.60 -14.24 17.77
N GLY A 95 4.87 -14.04 16.67
CA GLY A 95 3.43 -14.18 16.53
C GLY A 95 3.08 -15.37 15.66
N GLY A 96 2.70 -15.11 14.40
CA GLY A 96 2.36 -16.15 13.43
C GLY A 96 3.36 -16.28 12.30
N ALA A 97 3.46 -17.49 11.75
CA ALA A 97 4.18 -17.75 10.52
C ALA A 97 3.17 -18.02 9.38
N ILE A 98 3.24 -17.22 8.35
CA ILE A 98 2.45 -17.36 7.13
C ILE A 98 3.37 -17.83 6.02
N ASN A 99 2.98 -18.92 5.37
CA ASN A 99 3.70 -19.40 4.21
C ASN A 99 2.74 -19.56 3.03
N ALA A 100 3.01 -18.85 1.96
CA ALA A 100 2.33 -19.01 0.69
C ALA A 100 3.19 -19.87 -0.25
N VAL A 101 2.53 -20.74 -0.99
CA VAL A 101 3.14 -21.55 -2.04
C VAL A 101 2.56 -21.08 -3.37
N THR A 102 3.43 -20.80 -4.33
CA THR A 102 3.00 -20.35 -5.66
C THR A 102 2.55 -21.52 -6.54
N LYS A 103 1.65 -21.25 -7.47
CA LYS A 103 1.24 -22.20 -8.49
C LYS A 103 2.44 -22.67 -9.31
N SER A 104 2.37 -23.91 -9.78
CA SER A 104 3.35 -24.53 -10.67
C SER A 104 2.70 -25.00 -11.97
N GLY A 105 3.51 -25.25 -12.98
CA GLY A 105 3.05 -25.93 -14.19
C GLY A 105 2.78 -27.41 -13.94
N SER A 106 2.04 -28.03 -14.84
CA SER A 106 1.72 -29.47 -14.85
C SER A 106 1.93 -30.06 -16.24
N ASN A 107 1.58 -31.33 -16.43
CA ASN A 107 1.59 -31.96 -17.77
C ASN A 107 0.50 -31.43 -18.71
N GLU A 108 -0.44 -30.68 -18.18
CA GLU A 108 -1.53 -30.06 -18.91
C GLU A 108 -1.32 -28.55 -18.98
N TRP A 109 -1.73 -27.95 -20.09
CA TRP A 109 -1.72 -26.50 -20.23
C TRP A 109 -2.92 -25.89 -19.53
N HIS A 110 -2.64 -24.95 -18.66
CA HIS A 110 -3.64 -24.14 -17.99
C HIS A 110 -3.36 -22.66 -18.24
N ALA A 111 -4.40 -21.93 -18.63
CA ALA A 111 -4.32 -20.49 -18.77
C ALA A 111 -5.60 -19.87 -18.19
N SER A 112 -5.46 -18.69 -17.60
CA SER A 112 -6.59 -17.87 -17.18
C SER A 112 -6.33 -16.40 -17.47
N VAL A 113 -7.39 -15.68 -17.76
CA VAL A 113 -7.42 -14.21 -17.82
C VAL A 113 -8.49 -13.76 -16.87
N TYR A 114 -8.22 -12.72 -16.11
CA TYR A 114 -9.15 -12.15 -15.17
C TYR A 114 -9.16 -10.63 -15.25
N ASP A 115 -10.31 -10.06 -14.96
CA ASP A 115 -10.58 -8.63 -14.98
C ASP A 115 -11.43 -8.28 -13.75
N TYR A 116 -10.98 -7.34 -12.94
CA TYR A 116 -11.70 -6.84 -11.76
C TYR A 116 -11.82 -5.33 -11.87
N TYR A 117 -13.04 -4.85 -11.93
CA TYR A 117 -13.34 -3.44 -12.08
C TYR A 117 -14.25 -2.94 -10.96
N THR A 118 -13.86 -1.85 -10.32
CA THR A 118 -14.70 -1.09 -9.40
C THR A 118 -14.45 0.41 -9.55
N SER A 119 -15.49 1.20 -9.40
CA SER A 119 -15.40 2.67 -9.46
C SER A 119 -16.38 3.32 -8.49
N GLU A 120 -16.32 4.64 -8.36
CA GLU A 120 -17.30 5.42 -7.59
C GLU A 120 -18.73 5.19 -8.05
N ALA A 121 -18.95 4.81 -9.30
CA ALA A 121 -20.30 4.54 -9.84
C ALA A 121 -21.00 3.34 -9.16
N PHE A 122 -20.23 2.41 -8.57
CA PHE A 122 -20.74 1.28 -7.80
C PHE A 122 -21.00 1.61 -6.33
N ARG A 123 -20.66 2.82 -5.89
CA ARG A 123 -20.92 3.29 -4.52
C ARG A 123 -22.28 3.94 -4.45
N GLY A 124 -22.98 3.72 -3.35
CA GLY A 124 -24.24 4.44 -3.09
C GLY A 124 -24.01 5.93 -2.94
N SER A 125 -24.92 6.75 -3.45
CA SER A 125 -24.89 8.21 -3.32
C SER A 125 -25.66 8.73 -2.11
N LYS A 126 -26.19 7.84 -1.25
CA LYS A 126 -26.97 8.20 -0.06
C LYS A 126 -26.49 7.45 1.17
N VAL A 127 -26.31 8.18 2.27
CA VAL A 127 -26.03 7.62 3.60
C VAL A 127 -27.04 8.20 4.58
N ALA A 128 -27.76 7.34 5.27
CA ALA A 128 -28.82 7.74 6.23
C ALA A 128 -29.88 8.69 5.62
N GLY A 129 -30.13 8.63 4.32
CA GLY A 129 -31.08 9.48 3.61
C GLY A 129 -30.49 10.77 3.02
N GLU A 130 -29.28 11.14 3.41
CA GLU A 130 -28.56 12.33 2.91
C GLU A 130 -27.73 11.99 1.66
N ASP A 131 -27.69 12.91 0.70
CA ASP A 131 -26.89 12.76 -0.51
C ASP A 131 -25.39 12.95 -0.21
N VAL A 132 -24.59 11.98 -0.65
CA VAL A 132 -23.11 12.01 -0.52
C VAL A 132 -22.48 12.16 -1.89
N THR A 133 -21.62 13.14 -2.04
CA THR A 133 -20.83 13.31 -3.26
C THR A 133 -19.65 12.33 -3.26
N ASN A 134 -19.66 11.39 -4.19
CA ASN A 134 -18.56 10.47 -4.40
C ASN A 134 -17.45 11.13 -5.23
N THR A 135 -16.24 11.17 -4.69
CA THR A 135 -15.06 11.60 -5.46
C THR A 135 -14.67 10.49 -6.43
N LYS A 136 -14.23 10.88 -7.63
CA LYS A 136 -13.78 9.96 -8.66
C LYS A 136 -12.73 8.99 -8.11
N SER A 137 -13.01 7.72 -8.24
CA SER A 137 -12.11 6.62 -7.87
C SER A 137 -12.28 5.48 -8.87
N LEU A 138 -11.20 4.81 -9.18
CA LEU A 138 -11.16 3.66 -10.06
C LEU A 138 -10.19 2.64 -9.48
N ASN A 139 -10.57 1.38 -9.45
CA ASN A 139 -9.64 0.27 -9.32
C ASN A 139 -9.97 -0.75 -10.41
N HIS A 140 -9.05 -0.93 -11.33
CA HIS A 140 -9.23 -1.82 -12.47
C HIS A 140 -7.98 -2.71 -12.59
N THR A 141 -8.12 -3.97 -12.22
CA THR A 141 -7.05 -4.96 -12.24
C THR A 141 -7.27 -5.94 -13.39
N ILE A 142 -6.30 -6.03 -14.27
CA ILE A 142 -6.26 -7.00 -15.37
C ILE A 142 -5.07 -7.93 -15.15
N GLY A 143 -5.28 -9.23 -15.28
CA GLY A 143 -4.21 -10.18 -15.12
C GLY A 143 -4.40 -11.45 -15.94
N ALA A 144 -3.31 -12.18 -16.07
CA ALA A 144 -3.31 -13.46 -16.75
C ALA A 144 -2.33 -14.44 -16.08
N THR A 145 -2.67 -15.71 -16.15
CA THR A 145 -1.78 -16.81 -15.77
C THR A 145 -1.64 -17.80 -16.91
N ILE A 146 -0.48 -18.37 -17.03
CA ILE A 146 -0.23 -19.49 -17.94
C ILE A 146 0.76 -20.48 -17.33
N GLY A 147 0.49 -21.75 -17.43
CA GLY A 147 1.37 -22.82 -16.95
C GLY A 147 1.21 -24.08 -17.78
N GLY A 148 2.28 -24.87 -17.82
CA GLY A 148 2.26 -26.13 -18.55
C GLY A 148 3.63 -26.77 -18.66
N PRO A 149 3.78 -27.85 -19.44
CA PRO A 149 5.02 -28.53 -19.63
C PRO A 149 5.87 -27.89 -20.74
N ILE A 150 7.14 -27.58 -20.45
CA ILE A 150 8.15 -27.35 -21.47
C ILE A 150 8.60 -28.72 -22.02
N VAL A 151 8.83 -29.66 -21.08
CA VAL A 151 9.07 -31.07 -21.36
C VAL A 151 8.16 -31.90 -20.48
N LYS A 152 7.28 -32.71 -21.06
CA LYS A 152 6.34 -33.55 -20.30
C LYS A 152 7.08 -34.39 -19.26
N ASN A 153 6.50 -34.49 -18.06
CA ASN A 153 7.00 -35.19 -16.87
C ASN A 153 8.32 -34.67 -16.30
N LYS A 154 8.97 -33.68 -16.96
CA LYS A 154 10.34 -33.29 -16.62
C LYS A 154 10.50 -31.81 -16.29
N LEU A 155 10.00 -30.93 -17.13
CA LEU A 155 10.22 -29.49 -16.95
C LEU A 155 8.91 -28.74 -17.17
N PHE A 156 8.52 -27.97 -16.19
CA PHE A 156 7.28 -27.22 -16.14
C PHE A 156 7.56 -25.75 -15.90
N PHE A 157 6.66 -24.91 -16.34
CA PHE A 157 6.68 -23.48 -16.04
C PHE A 157 5.31 -22.99 -15.60
N PHE A 158 5.32 -21.89 -14.89
CA PHE A 158 4.15 -21.08 -14.55
C PHE A 158 4.53 -19.60 -14.59
N VAL A 159 3.70 -18.78 -15.21
CA VAL A 159 3.86 -17.33 -15.28
C VAL A 159 2.54 -16.65 -14.90
N ASN A 160 2.62 -15.59 -14.12
CA ASN A 160 1.54 -14.68 -13.86
C ASN A 160 1.99 -13.25 -14.13
N GLY A 161 1.13 -12.46 -14.74
CA GLY A 161 1.25 -11.01 -14.89
C GLY A 161 -0.05 -10.33 -14.47
N GLU A 162 0.06 -9.27 -13.69
CA GLU A 162 -1.07 -8.47 -13.21
C GLU A 162 -0.72 -6.99 -13.32
N TYR A 163 -1.67 -6.19 -13.79
CA TYR A 163 -1.58 -4.75 -13.83
C TYR A 163 -2.84 -4.13 -13.25
N THR A 164 -2.69 -3.17 -12.34
CA THR A 164 -3.78 -2.43 -11.73
C THR A 164 -3.70 -0.97 -12.12
N PHE A 165 -4.77 -0.48 -12.75
CA PHE A 165 -5.03 0.94 -12.92
C PHE A 165 -5.81 1.40 -11.69
N ASP A 166 -5.16 2.14 -10.80
CA ASP A 166 -5.78 2.66 -9.61
C ASP A 166 -5.81 4.17 -9.63
N THR A 167 -7.00 4.75 -9.41
CA THR A 167 -7.20 6.21 -9.32
C THR A 167 -7.82 6.50 -7.96
N VAL A 168 -7.08 7.21 -7.13
CA VAL A 168 -7.51 7.55 -5.77
C VAL A 168 -7.88 9.03 -5.66
N PRO A 169 -8.85 9.39 -4.81
CA PRO A 169 -9.14 10.79 -4.53
C PRO A 169 -7.92 11.52 -3.98
N GLY A 170 -7.62 12.69 -4.51
CA GLY A 170 -6.52 13.53 -4.05
C GLY A 170 -6.80 14.13 -2.68
N SER A 171 -7.99 14.68 -2.48
CA SER A 171 -8.44 15.22 -1.20
C SER A 171 -9.94 15.03 -1.07
N SER A 172 -10.39 14.68 0.13
CA SER A 172 -11.81 14.70 0.51
C SER A 172 -12.25 16.07 1.05
N SER A 173 -11.29 16.92 1.40
CA SER A 173 -11.55 18.27 1.91
C SER A 173 -11.80 19.25 0.77
N VAL A 174 -12.74 20.18 0.99
CA VAL A 174 -13.08 21.27 0.04
C VAL A 174 -13.00 22.60 0.75
N ALA A 175 -12.63 23.65 0.01
CA ALA A 175 -12.61 25.02 0.54
C ALA A 175 -14.02 25.53 0.78
N ARG A 176 -14.21 26.43 1.74
CA ARG A 176 -15.47 27.13 1.96
C ARG A 176 -15.76 28.10 0.82
N THR A 177 -17.01 28.24 0.42
CA THR A 177 -17.41 29.22 -0.60
C THR A 177 -17.37 30.65 -0.04
N SER A 178 -17.60 30.82 1.26
CA SER A 178 -17.52 32.12 1.95
C SER A 178 -17.04 31.94 3.41
N ALA A 179 -16.61 33.02 4.01
CA ALA A 179 -16.19 33.02 5.41
C ALA A 179 -17.35 32.73 6.40
N SER A 180 -18.60 32.99 6.00
CA SER A 180 -19.81 32.75 6.80
C SER A 180 -20.37 31.33 6.63
N GLU A 181 -19.86 30.55 5.68
CA GLU A 181 -20.31 29.18 5.47
C GLU A 181 -19.91 28.30 6.64
N GLN A 182 -20.91 27.76 7.34
CA GLN A 182 -20.70 26.73 8.32
C GLN A 182 -20.79 25.37 7.62
N TRP A 183 -19.71 24.67 7.61
CA TRP A 183 -19.71 23.26 7.23
C TRP A 183 -20.39 22.49 8.36
N GLY A 184 -21.21 21.51 8.03
CA GLY A 184 -21.98 20.74 9.00
C GLY A 184 -21.28 20.43 10.31
N SER A 185 -21.91 19.79 11.25
CA SER A 185 -21.44 19.61 12.64
C SER A 185 -20.00 19.10 12.80
N ASP A 186 -19.42 18.54 11.75
CA ASP A 186 -18.11 17.86 11.77
C ASP A 186 -17.00 18.65 11.06
N VAL A 187 -17.27 19.80 10.47
CA VAL A 187 -16.27 20.55 9.72
C VAL A 187 -15.90 21.80 10.48
N SER A 188 -14.63 21.88 10.83
CA SER A 188 -14.04 23.04 11.48
C SER A 188 -14.31 24.33 10.71
N ALA A 189 -14.79 25.35 11.40
CA ALA A 189 -14.97 26.72 10.89
C ALA A 189 -13.67 27.34 10.33
N ASN A 190 -12.57 26.64 10.39
CA ASN A 190 -11.21 27.12 10.10
C ASN A 190 -10.68 26.71 8.73
N TYR A 191 -11.48 26.04 7.87
CA TYR A 191 -11.03 25.81 6.50
C TYR A 191 -10.88 27.12 5.72
N PRO A 192 -9.83 27.26 4.92
CA PRO A 192 -9.68 28.42 4.06
C PRO A 192 -10.83 28.50 3.05
N THR A 193 -11.15 29.71 2.62
CA THR A 193 -12.13 29.93 1.55
C THR A 193 -11.52 29.68 0.18
N VAL A 194 -12.36 29.43 -0.83
CA VAL A 194 -11.97 29.35 -2.24
C VAL A 194 -11.16 30.60 -2.64
N ALA A 195 -11.64 31.80 -2.27
CA ALA A 195 -10.95 33.05 -2.59
C ALA A 195 -9.53 33.12 -1.99
N GLN A 196 -9.34 32.64 -0.75
CA GLN A 196 -8.00 32.59 -0.13
C GLN A 196 -7.08 31.60 -0.82
N MET A 197 -7.59 30.43 -1.19
CA MET A 197 -6.80 29.42 -1.91
C MET A 197 -6.41 29.93 -3.31
N ASP A 198 -7.35 30.48 -4.05
CA ASP A 198 -7.09 31.01 -5.40
C ASP A 198 -6.11 32.17 -5.37
N GLN A 199 -6.26 33.12 -4.44
CA GLN A 199 -5.34 34.23 -4.24
C GLN A 199 -3.91 33.73 -3.93
N MET A 200 -3.78 32.71 -3.10
CA MET A 200 -2.49 32.12 -2.80
C MET A 200 -1.87 31.46 -4.02
N LYS A 201 -2.65 30.71 -4.80
CA LYS A 201 -2.18 30.10 -6.05
C LYS A 201 -1.71 31.17 -7.02
N GLU A 202 -2.48 32.25 -7.21
CA GLU A 202 -2.12 33.36 -8.07
C GLU A 202 -0.83 34.05 -7.59
N PHE A 203 -0.68 34.26 -6.27
CA PHE A 203 0.53 34.85 -5.69
C PHE A 203 1.76 33.95 -5.95
N LEU A 204 1.67 32.66 -5.71
CA LEU A 204 2.78 31.73 -5.94
C LEU A 204 3.17 31.68 -7.43
N THR A 205 2.18 31.65 -8.30
CA THR A 205 2.41 31.58 -9.75
C THR A 205 2.98 32.90 -10.30
N SER A 206 2.39 34.04 -9.93
CA SER A 206 2.81 35.33 -10.45
C SER A 206 4.15 35.81 -9.91
N LYS A 207 4.41 35.57 -8.61
CA LYS A 207 5.60 36.08 -7.92
C LYS A 207 6.82 35.15 -8.07
N PHE A 208 6.61 33.84 -8.10
CA PHE A 208 7.68 32.86 -8.07
C PHE A 208 7.68 31.91 -9.29
N GLY A 209 6.69 32.04 -10.20
CA GLY A 209 6.53 31.11 -11.31
C GLY A 209 6.21 29.67 -10.87
N TYR A 210 5.69 29.50 -9.64
CA TYR A 210 5.40 28.20 -9.05
C TYR A 210 3.91 27.90 -9.06
N ASP A 211 3.48 26.88 -9.81
CA ASP A 211 2.10 26.38 -9.74
C ASP A 211 2.01 25.28 -8.67
N PRO A 212 1.28 25.51 -7.56
CA PRO A 212 1.10 24.53 -6.52
C PRO A 212 0.09 23.43 -6.89
N GLY A 213 -0.53 23.48 -8.07
CA GLY A 213 -1.54 22.52 -8.51
C GLY A 213 -2.95 22.87 -8.00
N ARG A 214 -3.76 21.82 -7.84
CA ARG A 214 -5.14 21.91 -7.35
C ARG A 214 -5.17 21.66 -5.84
N TYR A 215 -6.19 22.19 -5.17
CA TYR A 215 -6.40 21.95 -3.74
C TYR A 215 -7.66 21.13 -3.44
N GLN A 216 -8.54 20.94 -4.43
CA GLN A 216 -9.77 20.14 -4.32
C GLN A 216 -10.20 19.57 -5.67
N GLY A 217 -11.06 18.55 -5.66
CA GLY A 217 -11.69 18.00 -6.86
C GLY A 217 -10.72 17.31 -7.83
N TYR A 218 -9.59 16.79 -7.36
CA TYR A 218 -8.63 16.08 -8.17
C TYR A 218 -8.47 14.63 -7.72
N SER A 219 -8.00 13.80 -8.63
CA SER A 219 -7.64 12.41 -8.39
C SER A 219 -6.21 12.15 -8.84
N LEU A 220 -5.60 11.13 -8.31
CA LEU A 220 -4.22 10.74 -8.55
C LEU A 220 -4.20 9.30 -9.06
N ASP A 221 -3.43 9.05 -10.10
CA ASP A 221 -3.24 7.72 -10.64
C ASP A 221 -2.07 7.04 -9.90
N THR A 222 -2.33 5.83 -9.40
CA THR A 222 -1.40 5.03 -8.63
C THR A 222 -1.33 3.61 -9.22
N PRO A 223 -0.68 3.45 -10.40
CA PRO A 223 -0.62 2.16 -11.07
C PRO A 223 0.30 1.18 -10.35
N ASP A 224 -0.11 -0.10 -10.36
CA ASP A 224 0.68 -1.22 -9.84
C ASP A 224 0.88 -2.28 -10.91
N TYR A 225 2.01 -3.00 -10.86
CA TYR A 225 2.16 -4.22 -11.63
C TYR A 225 2.90 -5.31 -10.84
N LYS A 226 2.55 -6.56 -11.13
CA LYS A 226 3.14 -7.74 -10.50
C LYS A 226 3.45 -8.76 -11.56
N ILE A 227 4.62 -9.34 -11.48
CA ILE A 227 5.08 -10.42 -12.36
C ILE A 227 5.63 -11.55 -11.50
N LEU A 228 5.25 -12.77 -11.83
CA LEU A 228 5.80 -13.97 -11.24
C LEU A 228 6.11 -14.99 -12.35
N ALA A 229 7.28 -15.60 -12.26
CA ALA A 229 7.67 -16.72 -13.10
C ALA A 229 8.26 -17.84 -12.23
N ARG A 230 7.86 -19.07 -12.49
CA ARG A 230 8.34 -20.26 -11.79
C ARG A 230 8.68 -21.36 -12.79
N LEU A 231 9.78 -22.06 -12.52
CA LEU A 231 10.21 -23.25 -13.22
C LEU A 231 10.33 -24.40 -12.22
N ASP A 232 9.79 -25.56 -12.58
CA ASP A 232 9.88 -26.78 -11.80
C ASP A 232 10.53 -27.86 -12.68
N TRP A 233 11.71 -28.34 -12.27
CA TRP A 233 12.50 -29.30 -13.01
C TRP A 233 12.69 -30.60 -12.23
N ASN A 234 12.10 -31.68 -12.71
CA ASN A 234 12.40 -33.04 -12.31
C ASN A 234 13.69 -33.48 -12.98
N ILE A 235 14.84 -33.22 -12.36
CA ILE A 235 16.18 -33.53 -12.94
C ILE A 235 16.29 -35.03 -13.15
N ASN A 236 15.89 -35.80 -12.14
CA ASN A 236 15.76 -37.26 -12.15
C ASN A 236 14.82 -37.69 -10.99
N ASP A 237 14.63 -39.00 -10.78
CA ASP A 237 13.72 -39.54 -9.77
C ASP A 237 14.07 -39.12 -8.31
N ASN A 238 15.33 -38.75 -8.10
CA ASN A 238 15.82 -38.39 -6.77
C ASN A 238 16.03 -36.86 -6.58
N ASN A 239 16.03 -36.07 -7.66
CA ASN A 239 16.35 -34.66 -7.57
C ASN A 239 15.31 -33.80 -8.31
N ARG A 240 14.75 -32.83 -7.57
CA ARG A 240 13.80 -31.85 -8.09
C ARG A 240 14.28 -30.46 -7.74
N LEU A 241 14.35 -29.59 -8.73
CA LEU A 241 14.70 -28.18 -8.58
C LEU A 241 13.48 -27.31 -8.91
N ASN A 242 13.17 -26.35 -8.07
CA ASN A 242 12.29 -25.27 -8.44
C ASN A 242 13.03 -23.93 -8.36
N VAL A 243 12.69 -23.01 -9.25
CA VAL A 243 13.21 -21.65 -9.28
C VAL A 243 12.04 -20.70 -9.49
N ARG A 244 11.92 -19.71 -8.61
CA ARG A 244 10.90 -18.67 -8.69
C ARG A 244 11.54 -17.28 -8.75
N PHE A 245 11.03 -16.46 -9.64
CA PHE A 245 11.25 -15.02 -9.72
C PHE A 245 9.93 -14.30 -9.47
N SER A 246 9.94 -13.23 -8.69
CA SER A 246 8.81 -12.30 -8.61
C SER A 246 9.31 -10.86 -8.54
N HIS A 247 8.55 -9.97 -9.18
CA HIS A 247 8.76 -8.53 -9.10
C HIS A 247 7.42 -7.84 -8.97
N THR A 248 7.34 -6.89 -8.04
CA THR A 248 6.17 -6.05 -7.81
C THR A 248 6.62 -4.61 -7.76
N HIS A 249 5.89 -3.77 -8.46
CA HIS A 249 6.00 -2.32 -8.38
C HIS A 249 4.64 -1.76 -7.98
N THR A 250 4.61 -0.96 -6.92
CA THR A 250 3.43 -0.20 -6.52
C THR A 250 3.78 1.27 -6.41
N TYR A 251 2.82 2.09 -6.80
CA TYR A 251 2.94 3.54 -6.76
C TYR A 251 1.89 4.12 -5.84
N GLY A 252 2.29 4.47 -4.61
CA GLY A 252 1.39 4.97 -3.59
C GLY A 252 1.43 6.49 -3.45
N SER A 253 0.25 7.13 -3.45
CA SER A 253 0.13 8.54 -3.15
C SER A 253 0.03 8.76 -1.64
N ASN A 254 0.89 9.63 -1.11
CA ASN A 254 0.89 10.01 0.29
C ASN A 254 0.43 11.46 0.47
N GLN A 255 -0.27 11.70 1.57
CA GLN A 255 -0.60 13.04 2.02
C GLN A 255 0.67 13.81 2.43
N PRO A 256 0.63 15.14 2.57
CA PRO A 256 1.74 15.89 3.14
C PRO A 256 2.20 15.29 4.48
N SER A 257 3.48 15.41 4.77
CA SER A 257 4.03 14.88 6.02
C SER A 257 3.21 15.33 7.23
N SER A 258 2.86 14.39 8.11
CA SER A 258 2.20 14.68 9.39
C SER A 258 3.16 15.28 10.42
N SER A 259 4.45 15.42 10.10
CA SER A 259 5.41 16.08 10.96
C SER A 259 4.92 17.48 11.28
N MET A 260 4.98 17.82 12.54
CA MET A 260 4.61 19.17 12.98
C MET A 260 5.49 20.19 12.25
N SER A 261 4.90 21.35 11.95
CA SER A 261 5.71 22.53 11.56
C SER A 261 6.84 22.72 12.59
N PRO A 262 8.03 23.20 12.19
CA PRO A 262 9.10 23.52 13.13
C PRO A 262 8.67 24.40 14.30
N LEU A 263 7.53 25.10 14.15
CA LEU A 263 6.90 25.92 15.19
C LEU A 263 5.94 25.11 16.09
N GLY A 264 5.68 23.86 15.77
CA GLY A 264 4.78 22.98 16.52
C GLY A 264 5.51 22.21 17.61
N GLY A 265 5.53 22.70 18.84
CA GLY A 265 6.08 21.90 19.94
C GLY A 265 6.38 22.68 21.21
N THR A 266 6.80 23.89 21.11
CA THR A 266 7.04 24.80 22.25
C THR A 266 6.54 26.18 21.87
N ASN A 267 6.11 26.98 22.85
CA ASN A 267 5.84 28.40 22.67
C ASN A 267 7.16 29.09 22.25
N THR A 268 7.50 28.99 20.99
CA THR A 268 8.67 29.68 20.46
C THR A 268 8.19 31.08 20.09
N ALA A 269 8.60 32.04 20.87
CA ALA A 269 8.43 33.43 20.48
C ALA A 269 9.27 33.68 19.23
N LEU A 270 8.62 33.91 18.10
CA LEU A 270 9.27 34.45 16.92
C LEU A 270 9.35 35.96 17.07
N VAL A 271 10.43 36.54 16.64
CA VAL A 271 10.61 37.98 16.60
C VAL A 271 10.47 38.40 15.14
N ALA A 272 9.49 39.25 14.85
CA ALA A 272 9.33 39.87 13.55
C ALA A 272 10.56 40.76 13.21
N PRO A 273 10.81 41.07 11.94
CA PRO A 273 11.94 41.93 11.54
C PRO A 273 11.95 43.32 12.21
N ASP A 274 10.81 43.78 12.71
CA ASP A 274 10.65 45.04 13.47
C ASP A 274 10.89 44.89 14.98
N GLY A 275 11.29 43.70 15.43
CA GLY A 275 11.53 43.40 16.84
C GLY A 275 10.29 43.02 17.66
N THR A 276 9.12 42.95 17.03
CA THR A 276 7.88 42.56 17.70
C THR A 276 7.88 41.07 18.02
N ALA A 277 7.64 40.68 19.27
CA ALA A 277 7.47 39.28 19.65
C ALA A 277 6.13 38.76 19.12
N ILE A 278 6.19 37.77 18.25
CA ILE A 278 5.00 37.07 17.73
C ILE A 278 4.82 35.80 18.59
N SER A 279 3.79 35.78 19.41
CA SER A 279 3.43 34.59 20.19
C SER A 279 2.48 33.74 19.35
N PHE A 280 2.89 32.51 19.03
CA PHE A 280 1.99 31.52 18.44
C PHE A 280 1.46 30.61 19.54
N ASN A 281 0.17 30.54 19.66
CA ASN A 281 -0.43 29.42 20.37
C ASN A 281 -0.06 28.13 19.65
N ARG A 282 0.34 27.13 20.42
CA ARG A 282 0.75 25.84 19.94
C ARG A 282 -0.31 25.28 18.98
N TYR A 283 0.03 25.17 17.70
CA TYR A 283 -0.83 24.54 16.74
C TYR A 283 -0.83 23.03 17.02
N SER A 284 -1.89 22.52 17.57
CA SER A 284 -2.07 21.08 17.82
C SER A 284 -2.44 20.31 16.56
N ALA A 285 -2.76 21.01 15.47
CA ALA A 285 -3.19 20.43 14.21
C ALA A 285 -2.01 20.33 13.23
N GLY A 286 -1.62 19.11 12.88
CA GLY A 286 -0.65 18.87 11.83
C GLY A 286 -1.22 19.19 10.44
N ARG A 287 -0.38 19.13 9.41
CA ARG A 287 -0.74 19.36 7.99
C ARG A 287 -1.85 18.44 7.48
N GLN A 288 -2.13 17.35 8.16
CA GLN A 288 -3.21 16.38 7.87
C GLN A 288 -4.42 16.56 8.79
N ALA A 289 -4.49 17.64 9.56
CA ALA A 289 -5.63 17.90 10.42
C ALA A 289 -6.92 18.06 9.60
N ALA A 290 -8.04 17.76 10.22
CA ALA A 290 -9.36 17.95 9.61
C ALA A 290 -9.62 19.39 9.17
N SER A 291 -8.93 20.37 9.72
CA SER A 291 -8.99 21.79 9.38
C SER A 291 -7.92 22.26 8.40
N ALA A 292 -7.07 21.37 7.91
CA ALA A 292 -6.01 21.70 6.96
C ALA A 292 -6.44 21.43 5.53
N LEU A 293 -6.14 22.39 4.64
CA LEU A 293 -6.28 22.21 3.19
C LEU A 293 -4.92 22.46 2.54
N TYR A 294 -4.53 21.59 1.63
CA TYR A 294 -3.24 21.65 0.98
C TYR A 294 -3.36 21.51 -0.54
N TYR A 295 -2.40 22.08 -1.26
CA TYR A 295 -2.31 21.93 -2.69
C TYR A 295 -1.73 20.57 -3.07
N GLU A 296 -2.03 20.14 -4.29
CA GLU A 296 -1.55 18.88 -4.87
C GLU A 296 -0.03 18.73 -4.77
N ALA A 297 0.72 19.81 -5.00
CA ALA A 297 2.18 19.81 -4.93
C ALA A 297 2.76 19.57 -3.51
N ALA A 298 1.96 19.70 -2.46
CA ALA A 298 2.40 19.35 -1.10
C ALA A 298 2.41 17.84 -0.82
N ARG A 299 1.84 17.05 -1.72
CA ARG A 299 1.82 15.58 -1.63
C ARG A 299 3.13 15.00 -2.17
N TYR A 300 3.38 13.76 -1.83
CA TYR A 300 4.47 12.99 -2.39
C TYR A 300 4.00 11.59 -2.76
N PHE A 301 4.73 10.97 -3.67
CA PHE A 301 4.54 9.57 -4.03
C PHE A 301 5.65 8.74 -3.42
N GLN A 302 5.32 7.51 -3.11
CA GLN A 302 6.27 6.49 -2.69
C GLN A 302 6.09 5.28 -3.57
N GLU A 303 7.12 4.96 -4.31
CA GLU A 303 7.19 3.71 -5.03
C GLU A 303 7.62 2.61 -4.06
N GLN A 304 7.11 1.42 -4.28
CA GLN A 304 7.57 0.24 -3.54
C GLN A 304 7.93 -0.84 -4.56
N ASN A 305 9.21 -1.02 -4.76
CA ASN A 305 9.76 -2.02 -5.65
C ASN A 305 10.22 -3.20 -4.82
N PHE A 306 9.64 -4.37 -5.06
CA PHE A 306 10.01 -5.60 -4.37
C PHE A 306 10.34 -6.69 -5.37
N THR A 307 11.60 -7.15 -5.35
CA THR A 307 12.08 -8.26 -6.19
C THR A 307 12.50 -9.42 -5.33
N SER A 308 12.10 -10.63 -5.67
CA SER A 308 12.49 -11.83 -4.93
C SER A 308 12.79 -12.99 -5.86
N VAL A 309 13.88 -13.70 -5.56
CA VAL A 309 14.28 -14.93 -6.22
C VAL A 309 14.41 -16.03 -5.17
N ALA A 310 13.88 -17.20 -5.46
CA ALA A 310 14.04 -18.39 -4.63
C ALA A 310 14.43 -19.58 -5.51
N ALA A 311 15.39 -20.35 -5.09
CA ALA A 311 15.74 -21.64 -5.71
C ALA A 311 15.78 -22.71 -4.63
N GLU A 312 15.12 -23.83 -4.84
CA GLU A 312 15.06 -24.96 -3.92
C GLU A 312 15.35 -26.26 -4.65
N LEU A 313 16.32 -26.98 -4.14
CA LEU A 313 16.69 -28.32 -4.58
C LEU A 313 16.31 -29.34 -3.53
N ASN A 314 15.38 -30.22 -3.86
CA ASN A 314 15.02 -31.38 -3.07
C ASN A 314 15.72 -32.62 -3.63
N SER A 315 16.52 -33.27 -2.79
CA SER A 315 17.34 -34.42 -3.18
C SER A 315 17.10 -35.60 -2.24
N ARG A 316 16.94 -36.79 -2.80
CA ARG A 316 16.94 -38.03 -2.06
C ARG A 316 18.32 -38.73 -2.22
N ILE A 317 19.07 -38.79 -1.13
CA ILE A 317 20.43 -39.36 -1.10
C ILE A 317 20.38 -40.64 -0.25
N GLY A 318 20.23 -41.78 -0.90
CA GLY A 318 20.01 -43.06 -0.20
C GLY A 318 18.72 -43.06 0.61
N LYS A 319 18.80 -43.11 1.96
CA LYS A 319 17.67 -43.02 2.87
C LYS A 319 17.39 -41.63 3.40
N ALA A 320 18.26 -40.67 3.10
CA ALA A 320 18.14 -39.31 3.56
C ALA A 320 17.42 -38.41 2.53
N ASN A 321 16.53 -37.54 3.00
CA ASN A 321 15.97 -36.47 2.21
C ASN A 321 16.71 -35.17 2.58
N ASN A 322 17.22 -34.49 1.57
CA ASN A 322 17.88 -33.21 1.72
C ASN A 322 17.10 -32.12 0.99
N MET A 323 16.98 -30.95 1.60
CA MET A 323 16.44 -29.74 1.00
C MET A 323 17.50 -28.64 1.11
N ALA A 324 17.94 -28.14 -0.01
CA ALA A 324 18.79 -26.96 -0.09
C ALA A 324 17.98 -25.80 -0.70
N ARG A 325 17.95 -24.65 -0.04
CA ARG A 325 17.25 -23.45 -0.51
C ARG A 325 18.15 -22.25 -0.46
N VAL A 326 18.09 -21.45 -1.52
CA VAL A 326 18.73 -20.12 -1.62
C VAL A 326 17.65 -19.12 -1.97
N THR A 327 17.61 -18.02 -1.23
CA THR A 327 16.65 -16.94 -1.46
C THR A 327 17.40 -15.60 -1.47
N TRP A 328 16.93 -14.71 -2.35
CA TRP A 328 17.38 -13.33 -2.43
C TRP A 328 16.15 -12.43 -2.57
N SER A 329 16.13 -11.35 -1.80
CA SER A 329 15.06 -10.35 -1.89
C SER A 329 15.67 -8.95 -1.84
N HIS A 330 15.11 -8.06 -2.64
CA HIS A 330 15.49 -6.65 -2.69
C HIS A 330 14.25 -5.80 -2.62
N GLN A 331 14.25 -4.81 -1.73
CA GLN A 331 13.21 -3.82 -1.56
C GLN A 331 13.81 -2.43 -1.75
N ASP A 332 13.16 -1.62 -2.58
CA ASP A 332 13.52 -0.24 -2.86
C ASP A 332 12.26 0.64 -2.81
N GLU A 333 12.32 1.76 -2.09
CA GLU A 333 11.18 2.64 -1.86
C GLU A 333 11.53 4.10 -2.12
N PRO A 334 11.79 4.48 -3.38
CA PRO A 334 12.07 5.87 -3.72
C PRO A 334 10.83 6.75 -3.53
N ARG A 335 11.06 8.02 -3.24
CA ARG A 335 10.01 9.03 -3.14
C ARG A 335 10.13 10.02 -4.28
N SER A 336 8.99 10.37 -4.86
CA SER A 336 8.85 11.41 -5.86
C SER A 336 7.83 12.46 -5.42
N TYR A 337 7.84 13.60 -6.07
CA TYR A 337 6.98 14.74 -5.72
C TYR A 337 6.14 15.15 -6.91
N VAL A 338 4.97 15.70 -6.61
CA VAL A 338 4.15 16.39 -7.61
C VAL A 338 4.71 17.80 -7.77
N GLY A 339 5.03 18.19 -9.00
CA GLY A 339 5.53 19.54 -9.29
C GLY A 339 7.04 19.72 -9.15
N SER A 340 7.49 20.97 -9.15
CA SER A 340 8.89 21.37 -9.04
C SER A 340 9.31 21.57 -7.59
N PHE A 341 10.63 21.57 -7.35
CA PHE A 341 11.20 21.87 -6.03
C PHE A 341 10.84 23.29 -5.58
N PHE A 342 10.18 23.40 -4.44
CA PHE A 342 9.79 24.66 -3.82
C PHE A 342 9.80 24.51 -2.29
N PRO A 343 10.14 25.56 -1.52
CA PRO A 343 10.09 25.52 -0.07
C PRO A 343 8.68 25.19 0.45
N THR A 344 8.60 24.42 1.52
CA THR A 344 7.32 24.17 2.20
C THR A 344 6.86 25.44 2.88
N VAL A 345 5.62 25.86 2.60
CA VAL A 345 4.98 27.04 3.18
C VAL A 345 3.71 26.58 3.89
N ASP A 346 3.65 26.81 5.19
CA ASP A 346 2.43 26.61 6.00
C ASP A 346 1.84 28.00 6.30
N ILE A 347 0.60 28.25 5.87
CA ILE A 347 -0.13 29.46 6.19
C ILE A 347 -1.10 29.13 7.30
N LEU A 348 -0.91 29.82 8.40
CA LEU A 348 -1.78 29.70 9.56
C LEU A 348 -2.85 30.76 9.47
N ALA A 349 -4.10 30.36 9.23
CA ALA A 349 -5.24 31.25 9.31
C ALA A 349 -5.78 31.25 10.75
N GLN A 350 -5.85 32.39 11.36
CA GLN A 350 -6.50 32.57 12.66
C GLN A 350 -7.94 33.04 12.40
N ASP A 351 -8.90 32.38 13.03
CA ASP A 351 -10.27 32.88 13.06
C ASP A 351 -10.35 33.99 14.08
N ASN A 352 -10.47 35.22 13.58
CA ASN A 352 -10.65 36.40 14.43
C ASN A 352 -12.04 36.49 15.09
N ALA A 353 -12.93 35.52 14.88
CA ALA A 353 -14.27 35.51 15.48
C ALA A 353 -14.25 35.30 16.99
N SER A 354 -13.14 34.80 17.56
CA SER A 354 -12.98 34.59 18.99
C SER A 354 -12.04 35.59 19.66
N GLY A 355 -11.54 36.59 18.97
CA GLY A 355 -10.75 37.67 19.59
C GLY A 355 -9.39 37.25 20.15
N ASN A 356 -8.85 36.10 19.75
CA ASN A 356 -7.53 35.63 20.14
C ASN A 356 -6.61 35.44 18.92
#